data_bf7dd728488e98e4b5c8b929ebaa5b62
#
_entry.id   bf7dd728488e98e4b5c8b929ebaa5b62
#
_cell.length_a   1.000
_cell.length_b   1.000
_cell.length_c   1.000
_cell.angle_alpha   90.00
_cell.angle_beta   90.00
_cell.angle_gamma   90.00
#
_symmetry.space_group_name_H-M   'P 1'
#
loop_
_entity.id
_entity.type
_entity.pdbx_description
1 polymer ?
#
loop_
_entity_poly.entity_id
_entity_poly.type
_entity_poly.pdbx_seq_one_letter_code
_entity_poly.pdbx_strand_id
1 'polypeptide(L)'
;LLDDEAKIVTSTLGDRLRVAGTAEFNGQNRDIRIDRITPLMNWVRKYFPKLELRDYKSWAGLRPMTPNMMPIVKVGKCPNVWYNTGHGHLGWTLSAYTAKQVTEMINE
;
A
#
# COMPACT_ATOMS: atom_id res chain seq x y z
N LEU A 1 6.27 8.45 10.96
CA LEU A 1 5.16 9.21 11.55
C LEU A 1 3.86 8.79 10.90
N LEU A 2 2.82 8.60 11.68
CA LEU A 2 1.45 8.31 11.24
C LEU A 2 0.55 9.44 11.73
N ASP A 3 -0.19 10.04 10.82
CA ASP A 3 -1.30 10.94 11.11
C ASP A 3 -2.59 10.17 10.82
N ASP A 4 -3.25 9.70 11.86
CA ASP A 4 -4.42 8.84 11.72
C ASP A 4 -5.67 9.62 11.28
N GLU A 5 -5.76 10.91 11.60
CA GLU A 5 -6.85 11.77 11.15
C GLU A 5 -6.74 12.04 9.65
N ALA A 6 -5.58 12.47 9.19
CA ALA A 6 -5.31 12.75 7.77
C ALA A 6 -5.09 11.48 6.94
N LYS A 7 -4.93 10.30 7.56
CA LYS A 7 -4.57 9.03 6.90
C LYS A 7 -3.27 9.12 6.10
N ILE A 8 -2.29 9.85 6.64
CA ILE A 8 -0.98 10.07 6.03
C ILE A 8 0.09 9.36 6.85
N VAL A 9 0.96 8.63 6.18
CA VAL A 9 2.11 7.95 6.76
C VAL A 9 3.39 8.49 6.15
N THR A 10 4.37 8.81 6.99
CA THR A 10 5.71 9.19 6.53
C THR A 10 6.76 8.19 6.99
N SER A 11 7.74 7.97 6.14
CA SER A 11 8.92 7.17 6.43
C SER A 11 10.14 7.75 5.72
N THR A 12 11.31 7.59 6.32
CA THR A 12 12.58 7.89 5.67
C THR A 12 13.03 6.71 4.83
N LEU A 13 13.51 6.98 3.62
CA LEU A 13 14.10 6.02 2.70
C LEU A 13 15.45 6.57 2.23
N GLY A 14 16.51 6.25 2.97
CA GLY A 14 17.82 6.87 2.79
C GLY A 14 17.76 8.36 3.05
N ASP A 15 18.11 9.16 2.07
CA ASP A 15 18.11 10.64 2.09
C ASP A 15 16.74 11.27 1.73
N ARG A 16 15.72 10.45 1.48
CA ARG A 16 14.40 10.91 1.04
C ARG A 16 13.33 10.70 2.10
N LEU A 17 12.41 11.66 2.20
CA LEU A 17 11.17 11.50 2.93
C LEU A 17 10.09 10.97 1.99
N ARG A 18 9.56 9.79 2.30
CA ARG A 18 8.37 9.25 1.64
C ARG A 18 7.13 9.68 2.41
N VAL A 19 6.17 10.23 1.68
CA VAL A 19 4.85 10.59 2.21
C VAL A 19 3.81 9.78 1.44
N ALA A 20 3.03 9.00 2.13
CA ALA A 20 2.00 8.15 1.55
C ALA A 20 0.64 8.50 2.16
N GLY A 21 -0.32 8.72 1.33
CA GLY A 21 -1.71 8.98 1.66
C GLY A 21 -2.56 8.87 0.41
N THR A 22 -3.83 9.16 0.53
CA THR A 22 -4.81 9.10 -0.55
C THR A 22 -5.05 7.67 -1.06
N ALA A 23 -6.25 7.17 -0.88
CA ALA A 23 -6.70 5.93 -1.48
C ALA A 23 -7.86 6.23 -2.43
N GLU A 24 -7.84 5.61 -3.60
CA GLU A 24 -8.86 5.76 -4.61
C GLU A 24 -9.39 4.40 -5.04
N PHE A 25 -10.72 4.28 -5.16
CA PHE A 25 -11.40 3.14 -5.74
C PHE A 25 -11.70 3.45 -7.21
N ASN A 26 -10.69 3.32 -8.05
CA ASN A 26 -10.71 3.78 -9.45
C ASN A 26 -10.24 2.68 -10.43
N GLY A 27 -10.55 1.43 -10.11
CA GLY A 27 -10.14 0.30 -10.94
C GLY A 27 -8.62 0.20 -11.09
N GLN A 28 -8.15 -0.15 -12.27
CA GLN A 28 -6.72 -0.29 -12.56
C GLN A 28 -6.05 1.01 -13.03
N ASN A 29 -6.65 2.16 -12.73
CA ASN A 29 -6.09 3.45 -13.08
C ASN A 29 -4.95 3.83 -12.14
N ARG A 30 -3.83 4.32 -12.71
CA ARG A 30 -2.66 4.83 -11.99
C ARG A 30 -2.35 6.29 -12.33
N ASP A 31 -3.29 7.00 -12.93
CA ASP A 31 -3.11 8.42 -13.24
C ASP A 31 -2.93 9.21 -11.96
N ILE A 32 -1.95 10.11 -11.98
CA ILE A 32 -1.64 10.96 -10.84
C ILE A 32 -2.31 12.31 -11.06
N ARG A 33 -3.31 12.60 -10.25
CA ARG A 33 -4.05 13.85 -10.29
C ARG A 33 -3.51 14.82 -9.25
N ILE A 34 -3.42 16.09 -9.63
CA ILE A 34 -2.87 17.12 -8.75
C ILE A 34 -3.74 17.35 -7.49
N ASP A 35 -5.05 17.19 -7.60
CA ASP A 35 -5.98 17.30 -6.47
C ASP A 35 -5.76 16.20 -5.41
N ARG A 36 -5.09 15.11 -5.76
CA ARG A 36 -4.69 14.03 -4.85
C ARG A 36 -3.32 14.24 -4.23
N ILE A 37 -2.45 14.96 -4.91
CA ILE A 37 -1.11 15.30 -4.41
C ILE A 37 -1.13 16.55 -3.54
N THR A 38 -1.94 17.53 -3.88
CA THR A 38 -1.99 18.82 -3.15
C THR A 38 -2.24 18.67 -1.64
N PRO A 39 -3.17 17.84 -1.15
CA PRO A 39 -3.35 17.62 0.28
C PRO A 39 -2.10 17.08 0.98
N LEU A 40 -1.37 16.16 0.34
CA LEU A 40 -0.10 15.61 0.87
C LEU A 40 0.97 16.71 0.95
N MET A 41 1.08 17.54 -0.08
CA MET A 41 2.02 18.67 -0.10
C MET A 41 1.71 19.69 1.00
N ASN A 42 0.45 20.01 1.21
CA ASN A 42 0.01 20.94 2.25
C ASN A 42 0.29 20.38 3.65
N TRP A 43 0.06 19.08 3.83
CA TRP A 43 0.39 18.40 5.07
C TRP A 43 1.91 18.45 5.35
N VAL A 44 2.74 18.18 4.34
CA VAL A 44 4.21 18.28 4.49
C VAL A 44 4.63 19.71 4.84
N ARG A 45 4.11 20.72 4.17
CA ARG A 45 4.43 22.13 4.50
C ARG A 45 4.06 22.49 5.94
N LYS A 46 2.95 21.97 6.45
CA LYS A 46 2.50 22.21 7.82
C LYS A 46 3.44 21.60 8.86
N TYR A 47 3.86 20.36 8.67
CA TYR A 47 4.61 19.60 9.68
C TYR A 47 6.12 19.61 9.46
N PHE A 48 6.57 19.88 8.25
CA PHE A 48 7.99 19.95 7.85
C PHE A 48 8.30 21.26 7.12
N PRO A 49 8.13 22.44 7.75
CA PRO A 49 8.22 23.74 7.07
C PRO A 49 9.60 24.05 6.49
N LYS A 50 10.65 23.36 6.96
CA LYS A 50 12.02 23.53 6.47
C LYS A 50 12.35 22.62 5.29
N LEU A 51 11.43 21.70 4.91
CA LEU A 51 11.67 20.78 3.80
C LEU A 51 11.38 21.47 2.47
N GLU A 52 12.37 21.49 1.59
CA GLU A 52 12.19 21.97 0.23
C GLU A 52 11.42 20.93 -0.59
N LEU A 53 10.37 21.37 -1.30
CA LEU A 53 9.49 20.54 -2.09
C LEU A 53 9.66 20.76 -3.62
N ARG A 54 10.83 21.22 -4.05
CA ARG A 54 11.07 21.53 -5.46
C ARG A 54 11.16 20.27 -6.32
N ASP A 55 11.81 19.24 -5.79
CA ASP A 55 12.16 18.00 -6.53
C ASP A 55 11.37 16.79 -6.05
N TYR A 56 10.11 16.98 -5.66
CA TYR A 56 9.28 15.86 -5.26
C TYR A 56 8.94 14.95 -6.45
N LYS A 57 8.86 13.65 -6.20
CA LYS A 57 8.39 12.67 -7.16
C LYS A 57 7.07 12.08 -6.68
N SER A 58 6.02 12.29 -7.46
CA SER A 58 4.73 11.66 -7.22
C SER A 58 4.70 10.25 -7.82
N TRP A 59 3.95 9.36 -7.21
CA TRP A 59 3.77 7.99 -7.69
C TRP A 59 2.39 7.47 -7.29
N ALA A 60 1.90 6.49 -8.03
CA ALA A 60 0.70 5.76 -7.72
C ALA A 60 0.96 4.26 -7.90
N GLY A 61 0.32 3.44 -7.08
CA GLY A 61 0.41 1.98 -7.16
C GLY A 61 -0.94 1.32 -6.95
N LEU A 62 -1.15 0.21 -7.62
CA LEU A 62 -2.34 -0.61 -7.41
C LEU A 62 -2.17 -1.45 -6.15
N ARG A 63 -3.22 -1.53 -5.36
CA ARG A 63 -3.26 -2.33 -4.15
C ARG A 63 -4.33 -3.41 -4.30
N PRO A 64 -3.98 -4.68 -4.21
CA PRO A 64 -4.94 -5.78 -4.32
C PRO A 64 -5.76 -5.87 -3.03
N MET A 65 -6.90 -5.20 -2.99
CA MET A 65 -7.84 -5.20 -1.86
C MET A 65 -8.98 -6.18 -2.10
N THR A 66 -9.30 -6.95 -1.09
CA THR A 66 -10.54 -7.73 -1.03
C THR A 66 -11.62 -6.94 -0.29
N PRO A 67 -12.93 -7.21 -0.52
CA PRO A 67 -14.00 -6.47 0.16
C PRO A 67 -13.96 -6.57 1.69
N ASN A 68 -13.47 -7.68 2.23
CA ASN A 68 -13.35 -7.91 3.67
C ASN A 68 -11.94 -7.60 4.22
N MET A 69 -11.06 -7.05 3.39
CA MET A 69 -9.65 -6.74 3.72
C MET A 69 -8.79 -7.95 4.14
N MET A 70 -9.30 -9.17 3.98
CA MET A 70 -8.57 -10.39 4.31
C MET A 70 -7.90 -10.98 3.07
N PRO A 71 -6.66 -11.50 3.18
CA PRO A 71 -6.02 -12.17 2.05
C PRO A 71 -6.76 -13.44 1.64
N ILE A 72 -6.65 -13.77 0.37
CA ILE A 72 -7.14 -15.03 -0.18
C ILE A 72 -5.99 -16.03 -0.14
N VAL A 73 -6.04 -16.95 0.82
CA VAL A 73 -5.10 -18.05 0.95
C VAL A 73 -5.88 -19.35 0.85
N LYS A 74 -5.80 -20.03 -0.30
CA LYS A 74 -6.58 -21.24 -0.55
C LYS A 74 -6.08 -22.02 -1.76
N VAL A 75 -6.51 -23.30 -1.85
CA VAL A 75 -6.35 -24.13 -3.03
C VAL A 75 -7.17 -23.54 -4.19
N GLY A 76 -6.59 -23.53 -5.38
CA GLY A 76 -7.22 -23.08 -6.60
C GLY A 76 -8.23 -24.10 -7.16
N LYS A 77 -8.94 -23.66 -8.20
CA LYS A 77 -9.90 -24.55 -8.91
C LYS A 77 -9.20 -25.56 -9.83
N CYS A 78 -7.99 -25.22 -10.29
CA CYS A 78 -7.19 -26.12 -11.14
C CYS A 78 -6.19 -26.91 -10.29
N PRO A 79 -5.83 -28.13 -10.67
CA PRO A 79 -4.77 -28.89 -10.00
C PRO A 79 -3.45 -28.10 -9.95
N ASN A 80 -2.72 -28.22 -8.87
CA ASN A 80 -1.42 -27.57 -8.65
C ASN A 80 -1.44 -26.03 -8.70
N VAL A 81 -2.57 -25.43 -8.36
CA VAL A 81 -2.71 -23.97 -8.24
C VAL A 81 -3.14 -23.62 -6.82
N TRP A 82 -2.42 -22.73 -6.18
CA TRP A 82 -2.73 -22.17 -4.86
C TRP A 82 -2.76 -20.66 -4.96
N TYR A 83 -3.68 -20.03 -4.25
CA TYR A 83 -3.78 -18.59 -4.16
C TYR A 83 -3.19 -18.08 -2.86
N ASN A 84 -2.36 -17.05 -2.96
CA ASN A 84 -1.87 -16.25 -1.84
C ASN A 84 -1.83 -14.78 -2.29
N THR A 85 -2.97 -14.10 -2.21
CA THR A 85 -3.18 -12.79 -2.82
C THR A 85 -4.20 -11.95 -2.05
N GLY A 86 -4.42 -10.71 -2.49
CA GLY A 86 -5.45 -9.85 -1.90
C GLY A 86 -5.09 -9.27 -0.53
N HIS A 87 -3.81 -9.13 -0.23
CA HIS A 87 -3.31 -8.72 1.09
C HIS A 87 -3.57 -7.25 1.45
N GLY A 88 -4.04 -6.44 0.52
CA GLY A 88 -4.28 -5.02 0.78
C GLY A 88 -3.04 -4.30 1.28
N HIS A 89 -3.17 -3.61 2.41
CA HIS A 89 -2.06 -2.91 3.06
C HIS A 89 -1.27 -3.77 4.06
N LEU A 90 -1.68 -5.01 4.30
CA LEU A 90 -1.09 -5.91 5.29
C LEU A 90 -0.18 -7.01 4.69
N GLY A 91 0.13 -6.93 3.40
CA GLY A 91 0.90 -7.96 2.72
C GLY A 91 2.25 -8.25 3.36
N TRP A 92 2.98 -7.21 3.73
CA TRP A 92 4.25 -7.36 4.43
C TRP A 92 4.07 -7.98 5.83
N THR A 93 3.12 -7.47 6.59
CA THR A 93 2.82 -7.94 7.96
C THR A 93 2.41 -9.40 8.01
N LEU A 94 1.59 -9.84 7.05
CA LEU A 94 1.03 -11.18 7.00
C LEU A 94 1.89 -12.18 6.20
N SER A 95 2.99 -11.74 5.59
CA SER A 95 3.76 -12.53 4.63
C SER A 95 4.20 -13.90 5.18
N ALA A 96 4.78 -13.94 6.36
CA ALA A 96 5.27 -15.18 6.97
C ALA A 96 4.11 -16.14 7.32
N TYR A 97 3.01 -15.61 7.84
CA TYR A 97 1.84 -16.40 8.20
C TYR A 97 1.16 -17.02 6.97
N THR A 98 0.93 -16.22 5.93
CA THR A 98 0.28 -16.71 4.71
C THR A 98 1.19 -17.63 3.90
N ALA A 99 2.51 -17.42 3.92
CA ALA A 99 3.47 -18.34 3.34
C ALA A 99 3.42 -19.71 4.02
N LYS A 100 3.38 -19.76 5.35
CA LYS A 100 3.21 -21.00 6.10
C LYS A 100 1.94 -21.74 5.68
N GLN A 101 0.80 -21.04 5.64
CA GLN A 101 -0.47 -21.65 5.23
C GLN A 101 -0.42 -22.27 3.81
N VAL A 102 0.18 -21.57 2.85
CA VAL A 102 0.35 -22.10 1.49
C VAL A 102 1.25 -23.33 1.47
N THR A 103 2.35 -23.30 2.23
CA THR A 103 3.29 -24.43 2.32
C THR A 103 2.61 -25.69 2.89
N GLU A 104 1.76 -25.53 3.90
CA GLU A 104 0.98 -26.62 4.47
C GLU A 104 0.04 -27.23 3.42
N MET A 105 -0.71 -26.41 2.67
CA MET A 105 -1.61 -26.87 1.60
C MET A 105 -0.89 -27.57 0.43
N ILE A 106 0.36 -27.22 0.15
CA ILE A 106 1.16 -27.87 -0.92
C ILE A 106 1.63 -29.24 -0.49
N ASN A 107 1.85 -29.46 0.80
CA ASN A 107 2.38 -30.70 1.37
C ASN A 107 1.28 -31.70 1.78
N GLU A 108 0.02 -31.33 1.72
CA GLU A 108 -1.15 -32.21 1.89
C GLU A 108 -1.46 -32.99 0.60
#